data_89c493977181be156c3348753f4ecfd5
#
_entry.id   89c493977181be156c3348753f4ecfd5
#
_cell.length_a   1.000
_cell.length_b   1.000
_cell.length_c   1.000
_cell.angle_alpha   90.00
_cell.angle_beta   90.00
_cell.angle_gamma   90.00
#
_symmetry.space_group_name_H-M   'P 1'
#
loop_
_entity.id
_entity.type
_entity.pdbx_description
1 polymer ?
#
loop_
_entity_poly.entity_id
_entity_poly.type
_entity_poly.pdbx_seq_one_letter_code
_entity_poly.pdbx_strand_id
1 'polypeptide(L)'
;MRGLKVSARLRLLLVTVWGVVGCAPAQPTGKIVATVPAKGVLLYQGKPLPFHSVLLAPEKDRSAIGMTDKDGQFVLGTNRPNDGAVPGSHRVAINYVGNPEDDPMSKGLVRIGTTPPPPKVKIDKKYQSPDTSGVVVEIPPGGTDAIQIELK
;
A
#
# COMPACT_ATOMS: atom_id res chain seq x y z
N MET A 1 -70.04 -49.13 20.06
CA MET A 1 -69.05 -50.20 20.11
C MET A 1 -67.71 -49.69 19.51
N ARG A 2 -66.67 -49.77 20.28
CA ARG A 2 -65.25 -49.74 19.95
C ARG A 2 -64.74 -48.55 19.18
N GLY A 3 -64.15 -47.66 19.97
CA GLY A 3 -63.26 -46.57 19.54
C GLY A 3 -61.93 -47.04 18.98
N LEU A 4 -61.42 -46.29 18.06
CA LEU A 4 -60.08 -46.44 17.58
C LEU A 4 -59.29 -45.14 17.93
N LYS A 5 -58.42 -45.26 18.88
CA LYS A 5 -57.44 -44.16 19.26
C LYS A 5 -56.34 -44.15 18.26
N VAL A 6 -56.26 -43.08 17.45
CA VAL A 6 -55.11 -42.81 16.60
C VAL A 6 -54.16 -41.90 17.37
N SER A 7 -53.01 -42.44 17.77
CA SER A 7 -51.94 -41.71 18.41
C SER A 7 -51.13 -40.93 17.35
N ALA A 8 -51.32 -39.61 17.28
CA ALA A 8 -50.47 -38.72 16.49
C ALA A 8 -49.11 -38.55 17.17
N ARG A 9 -48.10 -39.23 16.64
CA ARG A 9 -46.69 -38.97 17.02
C ARG A 9 -46.22 -37.73 16.28
N LEU A 10 -46.23 -36.60 16.97
CA LEU A 10 -45.62 -35.36 16.54
C LEU A 10 -44.09 -35.52 16.52
N ARG A 11 -43.49 -35.70 15.35
CA ARG A 11 -42.03 -35.69 15.16
C ARG A 11 -41.59 -34.24 15.05
N LEU A 12 -41.00 -33.74 16.12
CA LEU A 12 -40.31 -32.45 16.18
C LEU A 12 -39.02 -32.53 15.35
N LEU A 13 -39.04 -31.99 14.14
CA LEU A 13 -37.86 -31.84 13.30
C LEU A 13 -37.04 -30.65 13.83
N LEU A 14 -35.95 -30.94 14.55
CA LEU A 14 -34.93 -29.98 14.94
C LEU A 14 -34.13 -29.62 13.69
N VAL A 15 -34.43 -28.48 13.08
CA VAL A 15 -33.62 -27.89 12.02
C VAL A 15 -32.47 -27.16 12.71
N THR A 16 -31.30 -27.78 12.75
CA THR A 16 -30.04 -27.12 13.16
C THR A 16 -29.56 -26.20 12.05
N VAL A 17 -29.81 -24.90 12.19
CA VAL A 17 -29.26 -23.87 11.32
C VAL A 17 -27.77 -23.73 11.68
N TRP A 18 -26.89 -24.25 10.85
CA TRP A 18 -25.47 -23.99 10.90
C TRP A 18 -25.24 -22.56 10.40
N GLY A 19 -25.01 -21.66 11.34
CA GLY A 19 -24.57 -20.30 11.04
C GLY A 19 -23.17 -20.33 10.40
N VAL A 20 -23.10 -20.07 9.10
CA VAL A 20 -21.84 -19.78 8.42
C VAL A 20 -21.36 -18.41 8.92
N VAL A 21 -20.43 -18.40 9.87
CA VAL A 21 -19.71 -17.20 10.25
C VAL A 21 -18.78 -16.87 9.10
N GLY A 22 -19.27 -16.07 8.15
CA GLY A 22 -18.48 -15.51 7.09
C GLY A 22 -17.47 -14.53 7.70
N CYS A 23 -16.16 -14.83 7.63
CA CYS A 23 -15.11 -13.83 7.82
C CYS A 23 -15.26 -12.77 6.74
N ALA A 24 -15.93 -11.67 7.03
CA ALA A 24 -15.88 -10.48 6.19
C ALA A 24 -14.46 -9.93 6.26
N PRO A 25 -13.80 -9.63 5.12
CA PRO A 25 -12.49 -8.97 5.14
C PRO A 25 -12.65 -7.63 5.85
N ALA A 26 -11.76 -7.38 6.83
CA ALA A 26 -11.74 -6.12 7.57
C ALA A 26 -11.54 -4.97 6.57
N GLN A 27 -12.56 -4.15 6.40
CA GLN A 27 -12.46 -2.94 5.58
C GLN A 27 -11.61 -1.92 6.34
N PRO A 28 -10.67 -1.22 5.68
CA PRO A 28 -9.91 -0.17 6.33
C PRO A 28 -10.87 0.93 6.80
N THR A 29 -10.98 1.11 8.11
CA THR A 29 -11.88 2.09 8.77
C THR A 29 -11.37 3.54 8.69
N GLY A 30 -10.37 3.82 7.85
CA GLY A 30 -9.83 5.17 7.64
C GLY A 30 -10.72 6.03 6.72
N LYS A 31 -10.82 7.32 7.04
CA LYS A 31 -11.47 8.30 6.15
C LYS A 31 -10.82 8.22 4.76
N ILE A 32 -11.60 7.94 3.73
CA ILE A 32 -11.13 7.99 2.34
C ILE A 32 -10.99 9.46 1.95
N VAL A 33 -9.82 9.83 1.44
CA VAL A 33 -9.54 11.18 0.92
C VAL A 33 -9.61 11.21 -0.60
N ALA A 34 -10.00 12.34 -1.18
CA ALA A 34 -10.01 12.50 -2.62
C ALA A 34 -8.57 12.53 -3.17
N THR A 35 -8.28 11.69 -4.16
CA THR A 35 -6.98 11.57 -4.79
C THR A 35 -7.05 11.86 -6.28
N VAL A 36 -5.93 12.25 -6.86
CA VAL A 36 -5.75 12.44 -8.30
C VAL A 36 -4.59 11.57 -8.78
N PRO A 37 -4.60 11.08 -10.03
CA PRO A 37 -3.51 10.28 -10.55
C PRO A 37 -2.17 10.99 -10.40
N ALA A 38 -1.17 10.27 -9.88
CA ALA A 38 0.15 10.84 -9.64
C ALA A 38 1.22 9.76 -9.84
N LYS A 39 2.12 9.99 -10.79
CA LYS A 39 3.26 9.12 -11.10
C LYS A 39 4.48 9.94 -11.51
N GLY A 40 5.65 9.31 -11.46
CA GLY A 40 6.88 10.02 -11.78
C GLY A 40 8.11 9.14 -11.80
N VAL A 41 9.27 9.79 -11.73
CA VAL A 41 10.57 9.16 -11.72
C VAL A 41 11.42 9.70 -10.57
N LEU A 42 12.15 8.81 -9.92
CA LEU A 42 13.13 9.13 -8.89
C LEU A 42 14.54 8.99 -9.47
N LEU A 43 15.32 10.05 -9.36
CA LEU A 43 16.70 10.12 -9.83
C LEU A 43 17.65 10.39 -8.67
N TYR A 44 18.86 9.87 -8.76
CA TYR A 44 19.99 10.21 -7.93
C TYR A 44 21.19 10.56 -8.81
N GLN A 45 21.66 11.81 -8.72
CA GLN A 45 22.74 12.32 -9.57
C GLN A 45 22.50 12.07 -11.08
N GLY A 46 21.24 12.35 -11.51
CA GLY A 46 20.80 12.19 -12.90
C GLY A 46 20.56 10.75 -13.36
N LYS A 47 20.69 9.75 -12.48
CA LYS A 47 20.47 8.33 -12.81
C LYS A 47 19.21 7.80 -12.11
N PRO A 48 18.41 6.93 -12.77
CA PRO A 48 17.28 6.28 -12.12
C PRO A 48 17.67 5.58 -10.83
N LEU A 49 16.85 5.77 -9.78
CA LEU A 49 17.07 5.16 -8.46
C LEU A 49 16.00 4.07 -8.21
N PRO A 50 16.33 2.79 -8.47
CA PRO A 50 15.37 1.70 -8.35
C PRO A 50 15.19 1.20 -6.92
N PHE A 51 14.06 0.53 -6.68
CA PHE A 51 13.74 -0.20 -5.45
C PHE A 51 13.75 0.64 -4.18
N HIS A 52 13.24 1.86 -4.30
CA HIS A 52 13.04 2.77 -3.17
C HIS A 52 11.54 3.07 -3.00
N SER A 53 11.10 3.22 -1.76
CA SER A 53 9.80 3.82 -1.47
C SER A 53 9.90 5.34 -1.55
N VAL A 54 8.92 5.93 -2.19
CA VAL A 54 8.72 7.38 -2.28
C VAL A 54 7.50 7.71 -1.44
N LEU A 55 7.70 8.37 -0.32
CA LEU A 55 6.64 8.85 0.56
C LEU A 55 6.41 10.33 0.28
N LEU A 56 5.19 10.71 -0.04
CA LEU A 56 4.73 12.08 -0.16
C LEU A 56 3.83 12.41 1.03
N ALA A 57 4.30 13.28 1.91
CA ALA A 57 3.62 13.67 3.13
C ALA A 57 3.04 15.10 2.97
N PRO A 58 1.72 15.27 2.81
CA PRO A 58 1.08 16.58 2.83
C PRO A 58 1.10 17.16 4.25
N GLU A 59 0.89 18.45 4.39
CA GLU A 59 0.77 19.10 5.70
C GLU A 59 -0.46 18.62 6.46
N LYS A 60 -1.53 18.37 5.72
CA LYS A 60 -2.81 17.82 6.21
C LYS A 60 -3.19 16.67 5.32
N ASP A 61 -4.04 15.77 5.81
CA ASP A 61 -4.49 14.57 5.11
C ASP A 61 -3.48 13.40 5.09
N ARG A 62 -3.80 12.36 4.31
CA ARG A 62 -3.04 11.12 4.26
C ARG A 62 -1.88 11.20 3.29
N SER A 63 -0.76 10.63 3.71
CA SER A 63 0.40 10.49 2.84
C SER A 63 0.15 9.51 1.70
N ALA A 64 0.79 9.78 0.56
CA ALA A 64 0.85 8.86 -0.56
C ALA A 64 2.18 8.12 -0.56
N ILE A 65 2.16 6.86 -0.98
CA ILE A 65 3.36 6.02 -1.10
C ILE A 65 3.40 5.41 -2.50
N GLY A 66 4.58 5.42 -3.11
CA GLY A 66 4.90 4.66 -4.32
C GLY A 66 6.20 3.90 -4.14
N MET A 67 6.43 2.89 -4.97
CA MET A 67 7.69 2.15 -5.01
C MET A 67 8.30 2.30 -6.39
N THR A 68 9.61 2.58 -6.45
CA THR A 68 10.29 2.69 -7.74
C THR A 68 10.61 1.31 -8.31
N ASP A 69 10.34 1.15 -9.58
CA ASP A 69 10.73 -0.02 -10.38
C ASP A 69 12.23 0.01 -10.75
N LYS A 70 12.66 -0.90 -11.63
CA LYS A 70 14.05 -0.99 -12.13
C LYS A 70 14.52 0.26 -12.88
N ASP A 71 13.59 1.03 -13.42
CA ASP A 71 13.83 2.26 -14.19
C ASP A 71 13.61 3.53 -13.35
N GLY A 72 13.44 3.38 -12.02
CA GLY A 72 13.19 4.47 -11.10
C GLY A 72 11.79 5.08 -11.21
N GLN A 73 10.89 4.49 -11.99
CA GLN A 73 9.52 4.98 -12.14
C GLN A 73 8.65 4.52 -10.97
N PHE A 74 7.70 5.36 -10.56
CA PHE A 74 6.76 5.04 -9.48
C PHE A 74 5.35 5.56 -9.78
N VAL A 75 4.37 4.88 -9.21
CA VAL A 75 2.97 5.31 -9.15
C VAL A 75 2.57 5.45 -7.70
N LEU A 76 1.91 6.55 -7.36
CA LEU A 76 1.51 6.83 -5.98
C LEU A 76 0.16 6.21 -5.63
N GLY A 77 0.00 5.86 -4.37
CA GLY A 77 -1.25 5.41 -3.79
C GLY A 77 -1.43 5.95 -2.37
N THR A 78 -2.64 6.40 -2.04
CA THR A 78 -3.00 6.99 -0.75
C THR A 78 -4.00 6.12 0.03
N ASN A 79 -5.16 5.83 -0.55
CA ASN A 79 -6.17 4.97 0.08
C ASN A 79 -6.01 3.51 -0.34
N ARG A 80 -5.57 3.32 -1.58
CA ARG A 80 -5.29 2.02 -2.24
C ARG A 80 -4.03 2.11 -3.08
N PRO A 81 -3.40 0.99 -3.42
CA PRO A 81 -2.30 1.01 -4.38
C PRO A 81 -2.68 1.68 -5.69
N ASN A 82 -1.84 2.61 -6.15
CA ASN A 82 -1.95 3.30 -7.44
C ASN A 82 -3.20 4.20 -7.61
N ASP A 83 -3.88 4.59 -6.54
CA ASP A 83 -5.03 5.51 -6.61
C ASP A 83 -4.62 6.99 -6.60
N GLY A 84 -3.32 7.26 -6.61
CA GLY A 84 -2.77 8.60 -6.69
C GLY A 84 -2.47 9.28 -5.36
N ALA A 85 -2.40 10.60 -5.38
CA ALA A 85 -2.11 11.43 -4.22
C ALA A 85 -3.15 12.53 -4.03
N VAL A 86 -3.23 13.09 -2.82
CA VAL A 86 -4.04 14.28 -2.55
C VAL A 86 -3.42 15.47 -3.29
N PRO A 87 -4.19 16.35 -3.94
CA PRO A 87 -3.65 17.59 -4.53
C PRO A 87 -3.01 18.49 -3.48
N GLY A 88 -1.95 19.20 -3.86
CA GLY A 88 -1.25 20.16 -3.02
C GLY A 88 0.23 19.86 -2.82
N SER A 89 0.83 20.56 -1.87
CA SER A 89 2.26 20.49 -1.57
C SER A 89 2.58 19.33 -0.63
N HIS A 90 3.62 18.57 -0.96
CA HIS A 90 4.04 17.37 -0.23
C HIS A 90 5.53 17.42 0.05
N ARG A 91 5.90 17.14 1.31
CA ARG A 91 7.29 16.85 1.66
C ARG A 91 7.61 15.40 1.35
N VAL A 92 8.80 15.13 0.85
CA VAL A 92 9.17 13.82 0.33
C VAL A 92 10.14 13.11 1.28
N ALA A 93 9.94 11.80 1.48
CA ALA A 93 10.95 10.93 2.06
C ALA A 93 11.21 9.72 1.14
N ILE A 94 12.45 9.28 1.12
CA ILE A 94 12.92 8.17 0.27
C ILE A 94 13.61 7.13 1.13
N ASN A 95 13.17 5.88 1.03
CA ASN A 95 13.77 4.78 1.76
C ASN A 95 14.00 3.59 0.84
N TYR A 96 15.13 2.92 1.00
CA TYR A 96 15.40 1.68 0.27
C TYR A 96 14.51 0.54 0.79
N VAL A 97 13.88 -0.19 -0.12
CA VAL A 97 12.98 -1.31 0.22
C VAL A 97 13.47 -2.67 -0.27
N GLY A 98 14.54 -2.69 -1.06
CA GLY A 98 15.09 -3.92 -1.65
C GLY A 98 14.49 -4.27 -3.00
N ASN A 99 15.24 -5.05 -3.78
CA ASN A 99 14.74 -5.59 -5.03
C ASN A 99 13.84 -6.82 -4.72
N PRO A 100 12.58 -6.85 -5.18
CA PRO A 100 11.70 -7.99 -4.97
C PRO A 100 12.25 -9.31 -5.53
N GLU A 101 13.07 -9.26 -6.58
CA GLU A 101 13.72 -10.44 -7.17
C GLU A 101 14.82 -11.02 -6.27
N ASP A 102 15.40 -10.21 -5.39
CA ASP A 102 16.42 -10.63 -4.44
C ASP A 102 15.81 -11.07 -3.08
N ASP A 103 14.50 -10.92 -2.93
CA ASP A 103 13.79 -11.35 -1.72
C ASP A 103 13.82 -12.89 -1.61
N PRO A 104 14.33 -13.45 -0.49
CA PRO A 104 14.31 -14.90 -0.25
C PRO A 104 12.91 -15.51 -0.31
N MET A 105 11.85 -14.75 0.03
CA MET A 105 10.47 -15.23 -0.07
C MET A 105 10.03 -15.41 -1.52
N SER A 106 10.43 -14.54 -2.45
CA SER A 106 10.11 -14.68 -3.87
C SER A 106 10.79 -15.91 -4.49
N LYS A 107 11.90 -16.37 -3.90
CA LYS A 107 12.65 -17.57 -4.28
C LYS A 107 12.22 -18.84 -3.55
N GLY A 108 11.10 -18.81 -2.82
CA GLY A 108 10.60 -19.96 -2.05
C GLY A 108 11.44 -20.33 -0.82
N LEU A 109 12.38 -19.48 -0.42
CA LEU A 109 13.25 -19.68 0.73
C LEU A 109 12.68 -18.87 1.91
N VAL A 110 11.79 -19.49 2.70
CA VAL A 110 11.26 -18.88 3.93
C VAL A 110 12.36 -18.83 4.98
N ARG A 111 13.00 -17.67 5.14
CA ARG A 111 13.83 -17.37 6.30
C ARG A 111 13.20 -16.19 7.05
N ILE A 112 12.68 -16.48 8.22
CA ILE A 112 12.22 -15.46 9.16
C ILE A 112 13.44 -14.61 9.58
N GLY A 113 13.40 -13.30 9.34
CA GLY A 113 14.43 -12.36 9.78
C GLY A 113 15.53 -12.01 8.76
N THR A 114 15.32 -12.26 7.47
CA THR A 114 16.26 -11.77 6.46
C THR A 114 16.08 -10.28 6.21
N THR A 115 17.13 -9.51 6.50
CA THR A 115 17.22 -8.12 6.09
C THR A 115 17.43 -8.06 4.57
N PRO A 116 16.77 -7.14 3.83
CA PRO A 116 17.06 -6.94 2.42
C PRO A 116 18.56 -6.71 2.20
N PRO A 117 19.12 -7.15 1.07
CA PRO A 117 20.51 -6.85 0.76
C PRO A 117 20.73 -5.32 0.75
N PRO A 118 21.91 -4.84 1.14
CA PRO A 118 22.16 -3.41 1.21
C PRO A 118 21.99 -2.75 -0.16
N PRO A 119 21.53 -1.48 -0.22
CA PRO A 119 21.34 -0.77 -1.47
C PRO A 119 22.67 -0.62 -2.23
N LYS A 120 22.61 -0.81 -3.56
CA LYS A 120 23.76 -0.55 -4.44
C LYS A 120 24.17 0.92 -4.46
N VAL A 121 23.21 1.81 -4.20
CA VAL A 121 23.40 3.25 -4.12
C VAL A 121 23.02 3.70 -2.72
N LYS A 122 23.95 4.35 -2.01
CA LYS A 122 23.72 4.87 -0.67
C LYS A 122 23.34 6.35 -0.78
N ILE A 123 22.11 6.68 -0.49
CA ILE A 123 21.62 8.06 -0.43
C ILE A 123 21.88 8.65 0.97
N ASP A 124 21.94 9.98 1.05
CA ASP A 124 22.08 10.68 2.33
C ASP A 124 20.88 10.41 3.24
N LYS A 125 21.14 10.19 4.53
CA LYS A 125 20.09 9.92 5.53
C LYS A 125 19.07 11.04 5.66
N LYS A 126 19.43 12.28 5.30
CA LYS A 126 18.49 13.41 5.31
C LYS A 126 17.23 13.13 4.49
N TYR A 127 17.35 12.36 3.39
CA TYR A 127 16.22 12.02 2.51
C TYR A 127 15.26 10.99 3.10
N GLN A 128 15.62 10.34 4.19
CA GLN A 128 14.79 9.30 4.81
C GLN A 128 13.61 9.84 5.63
N SER A 129 13.57 11.15 5.89
CA SER A 129 12.46 11.79 6.60
C SER A 129 11.92 12.98 5.80
N PRO A 130 10.58 13.18 5.76
CA PRO A 130 9.98 14.33 5.10
C PRO A 130 10.44 15.67 5.70
N ASP A 131 10.79 15.67 6.99
CA ASP A 131 11.18 16.90 7.71
C ASP A 131 12.61 17.33 7.40
N THR A 132 13.48 16.42 7.01
CA THR A 132 14.90 16.68 6.78
C THR A 132 15.32 16.62 5.31
N SER A 133 14.47 16.06 4.45
CA SER A 133 14.81 15.83 3.04
C SER A 133 15.03 17.13 2.26
N GLY A 134 14.29 18.18 2.62
CA GLY A 134 14.28 19.44 1.86
C GLY A 134 13.67 19.34 0.47
N VAL A 135 13.08 18.19 0.14
CA VAL A 135 12.43 17.96 -1.17
C VAL A 135 10.93 18.16 -1.04
N VAL A 136 10.37 19.01 -1.90
CA VAL A 136 8.94 19.29 -1.96
C VAL A 136 8.44 19.02 -3.38
N VAL A 137 7.28 18.39 -3.48
CA VAL A 137 6.58 18.10 -4.73
C VAL A 137 5.19 18.70 -4.66
N GLU A 138 4.76 19.36 -5.73
CA GLU A 138 3.41 19.89 -5.89
C GLU A 138 2.58 18.96 -6.78
N ILE A 139 1.42 18.53 -6.27
CA ILE A 139 0.46 17.73 -7.02
C ILE A 139 -0.69 18.62 -7.46
N PRO A 140 -0.86 18.86 -8.77
CA PRO A 140 -1.93 19.71 -9.29
C PRO A 140 -3.30 19.01 -9.12
N PRO A 141 -4.41 19.79 -9.05
CA PRO A 141 -5.76 19.25 -8.87
C PRO A 141 -6.22 18.27 -9.98
N GLY A 142 -5.63 18.35 -11.16
CA GLY A 142 -5.89 17.44 -12.28
C GLY A 142 -5.05 16.17 -12.28
N GLY A 143 -4.15 16.01 -11.32
CA GLY A 143 -3.14 14.93 -11.31
C GLY A 143 -1.95 15.25 -12.22
N THR A 144 -0.95 14.38 -12.18
CA THR A 144 0.26 14.52 -12.99
C THR A 144 0.93 13.19 -13.24
N ASP A 145 1.55 13.04 -14.40
CA ASP A 145 2.38 11.88 -14.75
C ASP A 145 3.86 12.26 -14.94
N ALA A 146 4.22 13.48 -14.55
CA ALA A 146 5.52 14.10 -14.80
C ALA A 146 6.25 14.52 -13.51
N ILE A 147 5.99 13.83 -12.39
CA ILE A 147 6.75 14.07 -11.15
C ILE A 147 8.20 13.66 -11.38
N GLN A 148 9.13 14.60 -11.17
CA GLN A 148 10.55 14.30 -11.19
C GLN A 148 11.16 14.66 -9.84
N ILE A 149 11.68 13.66 -9.15
CA ILE A 149 12.38 13.82 -7.88
C ILE A 149 13.86 13.54 -8.13
N GLU A 150 14.70 14.55 -7.98
CA GLU A 150 16.13 14.41 -8.14
C GLU A 150 16.87 14.65 -6.82
N LEU A 151 17.61 13.65 -6.40
CA LEU A 151 18.48 13.69 -5.20
C LEU A 151 19.92 13.94 -5.63
N LYS A 152 20.64 14.74 -4.82
CA LYS A 152 22.04 15.14 -5.04
C LYS A 152 22.97 14.55 -3.99
#